data_3bbd196ab11e6e1630dfa0cfbe448b80
#
_entry.id   3bbd196ab11e6e1630dfa0cfbe448b80
#
_cell.length_a   1.000
_cell.length_b   1.000
_cell.length_c   1.000
_cell.angle_alpha   90.00
_cell.angle_beta   90.00
_cell.angle_gamma   90.00
#
_symmetry.space_group_name_H-M   'P 1'
#
loop_
_entity.id
_entity.type
_entity.pdbx_description
1 polymer ?
#
loop_
_entity_poly.entity_id
_entity_poly.type
_entity_poly.pdbx_seq_one_letter_code
_entity_poly.pdbx_strand_id
1 'polypeptide(L)'
;EKKDEKIQRRQKPKVEIKKEEPKSDVVLASKRVTLDNKGIGKVKNVELSPTIDNAMVERGAALFKTNCTACHKTNKRFVGPNPTGIMERRSPEWIMNMILDPKLMTEEDQCAKDLLVEFNGASMANQNLTEEQARDILEYFRTLK
;
A
#
# COMPACT_ATOMS: atom_id res chain seq x y z
N GLU A 1 -33.74 -32.42 59.04
CA GLU A 1 -34.12 -31.22 58.27
C GLU A 1 -33.01 -30.89 57.26
N LYS A 2 -33.30 -31.16 56.00
CA LYS A 2 -32.41 -30.76 54.90
C LYS A 2 -32.83 -29.38 54.45
N LYS A 3 -31.97 -28.37 54.66
CA LYS A 3 -32.12 -27.07 54.04
C LYS A 3 -31.55 -27.12 52.63
N ASP A 4 -32.45 -26.98 51.65
CA ASP A 4 -32.10 -26.83 50.23
C ASP A 4 -31.46 -25.44 50.03
N GLU A 5 -30.15 -25.41 49.87
CA GLU A 5 -29.45 -24.23 49.42
C GLU A 5 -29.57 -24.08 47.90
N LYS A 6 -30.45 -23.19 47.45
CA LYS A 6 -30.55 -22.79 46.07
C LYS A 6 -29.32 -22.06 45.64
N ILE A 7 -28.45 -22.73 44.91
CA ILE A 7 -27.31 -22.09 44.27
C ILE A 7 -27.87 -21.22 43.13
N GLN A 8 -27.96 -19.92 43.37
CA GLN A 8 -28.20 -18.91 42.32
C GLN A 8 -26.99 -18.87 41.39
N ARG A 9 -27.13 -19.44 40.21
CA ARG A 9 -26.18 -19.23 39.13
C ARG A 9 -26.18 -17.76 38.75
N ARG A 10 -25.17 -17.03 39.13
CA ARG A 10 -24.87 -15.69 38.62
C ARG A 10 -24.65 -15.80 37.11
N GLN A 11 -25.59 -15.27 36.33
CA GLN A 11 -25.44 -15.08 34.89
C GLN A 11 -24.36 -14.01 34.70
N LYS A 12 -23.28 -14.36 34.00
CA LYS A 12 -22.26 -13.40 33.57
C LYS A 12 -22.91 -12.45 32.55
N PRO A 13 -22.68 -11.12 32.65
CA PRO A 13 -23.21 -10.20 31.67
C PRO A 13 -22.64 -10.54 30.28
N LYS A 14 -23.54 -10.73 29.33
CA LYS A 14 -23.23 -10.91 27.93
C LYS A 14 -22.70 -9.58 27.41
N VAL A 15 -21.38 -9.47 27.21
CA VAL A 15 -20.79 -8.30 26.54
C VAL A 15 -21.21 -8.36 25.10
N GLU A 16 -22.19 -7.56 24.73
CA GLU A 16 -22.48 -7.30 23.33
C GLU A 16 -21.32 -6.50 22.75
N ILE A 17 -20.51 -7.18 21.96
CA ILE A 17 -19.55 -6.51 21.08
C ILE A 17 -20.39 -5.84 19.99
N LYS A 18 -20.66 -4.54 20.13
CA LYS A 18 -21.16 -3.74 19.03
C LYS A 18 -20.12 -3.83 17.90
N LYS A 19 -20.46 -4.59 16.85
CA LYS A 19 -19.78 -4.41 15.57
C LYS A 19 -20.08 -2.99 15.11
N GLU A 20 -19.11 -2.10 15.26
CA GLU A 20 -19.16 -0.83 14.55
C GLU A 20 -19.11 -1.19 13.06
N GLU A 21 -20.23 -0.95 12.38
CA GLU A 21 -20.25 -0.95 10.93
C GLU A 21 -19.26 0.11 10.45
N PRO A 22 -18.39 -0.20 9.46
CA PRO A 22 -17.47 0.80 8.94
C PRO A 22 -18.29 1.97 8.39
N LYS A 23 -18.02 3.17 8.89
CA LYS A 23 -18.60 4.40 8.37
C LYS A 23 -18.30 4.47 6.88
N SER A 24 -19.33 4.50 6.06
CA SER A 24 -19.32 4.35 4.60
C SER A 24 -18.62 5.48 3.82
N ASP A 25 -17.97 6.43 4.48
CA ASP A 25 -17.39 7.62 3.85
C ASP A 25 -15.84 7.66 3.86
N VAL A 26 -15.17 6.60 4.31
CA VAL A 26 -13.71 6.55 4.32
C VAL A 26 -13.19 5.97 3.00
N VAL A 27 -12.57 6.83 2.17
CA VAL A 27 -11.89 6.40 0.95
C VAL A 27 -10.69 5.52 1.33
N LEU A 28 -10.62 4.30 0.80
CA LEU A 28 -9.49 3.40 1.00
C LEU A 28 -8.17 4.06 0.57
N ALA A 29 -7.09 3.81 1.30
CA ALA A 29 -5.78 4.36 0.98
C ALA A 29 -5.34 4.02 -0.46
N SER A 30 -5.64 2.81 -0.93
CA SER A 30 -5.35 2.36 -2.30
C SER A 30 -6.09 3.15 -3.40
N LYS A 31 -7.17 3.86 -3.06
CA LYS A 31 -7.98 4.67 -3.99
C LYS A 31 -7.83 6.17 -3.76
N ARG A 32 -7.19 6.56 -2.68
CA ARG A 32 -6.99 7.96 -2.30
C ARG A 32 -6.00 8.65 -3.23
N VAL A 33 -6.27 9.91 -3.56
CA VAL A 33 -5.37 10.76 -4.35
C VAL A 33 -4.55 11.64 -3.43
N THR A 34 -3.22 11.52 -3.49
CA THR A 34 -2.26 12.24 -2.63
C THR A 34 -1.07 12.75 -3.44
N LEU A 35 -1.33 13.42 -4.56
CA LEU A 35 -0.30 13.86 -5.51
C LEU A 35 0.69 14.89 -4.95
N ASP A 36 0.32 15.60 -3.91
CA ASP A 36 1.16 16.57 -3.19
C ASP A 36 2.08 15.91 -2.14
N ASN A 37 1.83 14.65 -1.80
CA ASN A 37 2.67 13.89 -0.87
C ASN A 37 3.86 13.25 -1.62
N LYS A 38 5.07 13.72 -1.35
CA LYS A 38 6.31 13.19 -1.94
C LYS A 38 6.89 11.99 -1.18
N GLY A 39 6.27 11.61 -0.08
CA GLY A 39 6.77 10.54 0.79
C GLY A 39 8.02 10.94 1.57
N ILE A 40 8.63 9.94 2.16
CA ILE A 40 9.86 10.05 2.96
C ILE A 40 10.96 9.23 2.30
N GLY A 41 12.11 9.81 2.11
CA GLY A 41 13.26 9.12 1.53
C GLY A 41 14.18 10.05 0.76
N LYS A 42 15.08 9.47 -0.01
CA LYS A 42 16.12 10.21 -0.73
C LYS A 42 15.64 10.91 -2.02
N VAL A 43 14.50 10.49 -2.57
CA VAL A 43 13.94 11.08 -3.79
C VAL A 43 13.10 12.30 -3.40
N LYS A 44 13.56 13.49 -3.77
CA LYS A 44 12.91 14.77 -3.42
C LYS A 44 12.22 15.42 -4.59
N ASN A 45 12.67 15.16 -5.80
CA ASN A 45 12.11 15.73 -7.02
C ASN A 45 12.35 14.80 -8.21
N VAL A 46 11.32 14.55 -8.99
CA VAL A 46 11.37 13.76 -10.22
C VAL A 46 10.78 14.57 -11.36
N GLU A 47 11.57 14.81 -12.39
CA GLU A 47 11.11 15.42 -13.63
C GLU A 47 10.67 14.35 -14.62
N LEU A 48 9.43 14.47 -15.10
CA LEU A 48 8.88 13.59 -16.11
C LEU A 48 8.85 14.31 -17.45
N SER A 49 9.47 13.70 -18.46
CA SER A 49 9.30 14.16 -19.84
C SER A 49 7.86 14.03 -20.27
N PRO A 50 7.33 14.94 -21.13
CA PRO A 50 5.98 14.79 -21.71
C PRO A 50 5.81 13.50 -22.50
N THR A 51 6.89 12.98 -23.09
CA THR A 51 6.92 11.72 -23.81
C THR A 51 7.45 10.58 -22.96
N ILE A 52 6.88 9.40 -23.12
CA ILE A 52 7.31 8.19 -22.44
C ILE A 52 8.56 7.63 -23.13
N ASP A 53 9.58 7.31 -22.33
CA ASP A 53 10.81 6.67 -22.81
C ASP A 53 10.61 5.15 -22.86
N ASN A 54 10.46 4.62 -24.08
CA ASN A 54 10.19 3.20 -24.28
C ASN A 54 11.33 2.28 -23.80
N ALA A 55 12.57 2.72 -23.87
CA ALA A 55 13.69 1.93 -23.36
C ALA A 55 13.63 1.79 -21.85
N MET A 56 13.28 2.86 -21.14
CA MET A 56 13.02 2.82 -19.70
C MET A 56 11.82 1.93 -19.36
N VAL A 57 10.75 2.01 -20.13
CA VAL A 57 9.55 1.16 -19.96
C VAL A 57 9.91 -0.31 -20.07
N GLU A 58 10.68 -0.72 -21.07
CA GLU A 58 11.11 -2.11 -21.23
C GLU A 58 11.94 -2.60 -20.04
N ARG A 59 12.92 -1.81 -19.59
CA ARG A 59 13.71 -2.14 -18.40
C ARG A 59 12.84 -2.20 -17.15
N GLY A 60 11.96 -1.24 -16.96
CA GLY A 60 11.05 -1.18 -15.84
C GLY A 60 10.06 -2.34 -15.80
N ALA A 61 9.51 -2.74 -16.95
CA ALA A 61 8.63 -3.90 -17.07
C ALA A 61 9.36 -5.20 -16.69
N ALA A 62 10.60 -5.37 -17.12
CA ALA A 62 11.42 -6.54 -16.78
C ALA A 62 11.74 -6.58 -15.28
N LEU A 63 12.10 -5.44 -14.68
CA LEU A 63 12.34 -5.31 -13.24
C LEU A 63 11.07 -5.59 -12.43
N PHE A 64 9.93 -5.08 -12.85
CA PHE A 64 8.65 -5.34 -12.22
C PHE A 64 8.29 -6.82 -12.25
N LYS A 65 8.44 -7.45 -13.41
CA LYS A 65 8.19 -8.89 -13.57
C LYS A 65 9.02 -9.73 -12.60
N THR A 66 10.29 -9.40 -12.43
CA THR A 66 11.22 -10.16 -11.58
C THR A 66 11.03 -9.89 -10.10
N ASN A 67 10.80 -8.62 -9.71
CA ASN A 67 10.87 -8.19 -8.32
C ASN A 67 9.52 -7.91 -7.67
N CYS A 68 8.46 -7.70 -8.43
CA CYS A 68 7.22 -7.15 -7.91
C CYS A 68 6.01 -8.07 -8.08
N THR A 69 6.01 -8.96 -9.07
CA THR A 69 4.82 -9.75 -9.44
C THR A 69 4.42 -10.82 -8.44
N ALA A 70 5.30 -11.18 -7.51
CA ALA A 70 4.95 -12.07 -6.41
C ALA A 70 3.84 -11.47 -5.50
N CYS A 71 3.79 -10.14 -5.39
CA CYS A 71 2.85 -9.42 -4.52
C CYS A 71 1.92 -8.46 -5.26
N HIS A 72 2.30 -7.98 -6.44
CA HIS A 72 1.54 -7.00 -7.22
C HIS A 72 1.09 -7.57 -8.57
N LYS A 73 -0.20 -7.41 -8.86
CA LYS A 73 -0.80 -7.71 -10.17
C LYS A 73 -1.29 -6.42 -10.81
N THR A 74 -1.20 -6.32 -12.14
CA THR A 74 -1.63 -5.13 -12.89
C THR A 74 -3.11 -5.14 -13.26
N ASN A 75 -3.80 -6.24 -13.01
CA ASN A 75 -5.20 -6.43 -13.36
C ASN A 75 -6.13 -6.64 -12.16
N LYS A 76 -5.59 -6.72 -10.96
CA LYS A 76 -6.37 -6.93 -9.74
C LYS A 76 -5.57 -6.57 -8.49
N ARG A 77 -6.30 -6.36 -7.40
CA ARG A 77 -5.76 -6.38 -6.03
C ARG A 77 -5.23 -7.79 -5.72
N PHE A 78 -4.08 -7.86 -5.07
CA PHE A 78 -3.45 -9.12 -4.67
C PHE A 78 -2.87 -9.00 -3.26
N VAL A 79 -1.64 -9.47 -3.01
CA VAL A 79 -0.97 -9.24 -1.71
C VAL A 79 -0.74 -7.76 -1.47
N GLY A 80 -0.33 -7.04 -2.52
CA GLY A 80 -0.23 -5.59 -2.55
C GLY A 80 -1.23 -4.93 -3.49
N PRO A 81 -1.26 -3.59 -3.53
CA PRO A 81 -2.15 -2.85 -4.40
C PRO A 81 -1.82 -3.04 -5.88
N ASN A 82 -2.85 -2.95 -6.72
CA ASN A 82 -2.69 -2.90 -8.17
C ASN A 82 -2.06 -1.56 -8.57
N PRO A 83 -0.90 -1.55 -9.24
CA PRO A 83 -0.23 -0.32 -9.65
C PRO A 83 -0.86 0.39 -10.84
N THR A 84 -1.82 -0.22 -11.52
CA THR A 84 -2.50 0.41 -12.67
C THR A 84 -3.18 1.70 -12.23
N GLY A 85 -2.90 2.79 -12.95
CA GLY A 85 -3.42 4.13 -12.63
C GLY A 85 -2.74 4.82 -11.44
N ILE A 86 -1.64 4.27 -10.91
CA ILE A 86 -0.97 4.83 -9.73
C ILE A 86 -0.44 6.25 -9.95
N MET A 87 -0.07 6.59 -11.19
CA MET A 87 0.41 7.93 -11.53
C MET A 87 -0.66 9.02 -11.32
N GLU A 88 -1.93 8.67 -11.30
CA GLU A 88 -3.04 9.57 -11.02
C GLU A 88 -3.33 9.73 -9.52
N ARG A 89 -2.79 8.84 -8.68
CA ARG A 89 -3.05 8.82 -7.23
C ARG A 89 -1.86 9.24 -6.39
N ARG A 90 -0.65 8.95 -6.83
CA ARG A 90 0.59 9.19 -6.08
C ARG A 90 1.56 10.03 -6.87
N SER A 91 2.35 10.85 -6.20
CA SER A 91 3.45 11.56 -6.83
C SER A 91 4.55 10.61 -7.31
N PRO A 92 5.31 10.97 -8.34
CA PRO A 92 6.47 10.18 -8.78
C PRO A 92 7.47 9.94 -7.66
N GLU A 93 7.71 10.94 -6.82
CA GLU A 93 8.63 10.87 -5.69
C GLU A 93 8.17 9.87 -4.65
N TRP A 94 6.88 9.88 -4.31
CA TRP A 94 6.30 8.93 -3.36
C TRP A 94 6.47 7.49 -3.86
N ILE A 95 6.19 7.26 -5.14
CA ILE A 95 6.29 5.92 -5.76
C ILE A 95 7.74 5.43 -5.70
N MET A 96 8.70 6.25 -6.08
CA MET A 96 10.11 5.88 -6.06
C MET A 96 10.62 5.65 -4.64
N ASN A 97 10.25 6.50 -3.68
CA ASN A 97 10.61 6.32 -2.28
C ASN A 97 10.04 5.01 -1.71
N MET A 98 8.81 4.65 -2.08
CA MET A 98 8.19 3.39 -1.66
C MET A 98 8.92 2.17 -2.23
N ILE A 99 9.37 2.23 -3.48
CA ILE A 99 10.17 1.17 -4.11
C ILE A 99 11.54 1.03 -3.45
N LEU A 100 12.19 2.16 -3.17
CA LEU A 100 13.57 2.18 -2.68
C LEU A 100 13.71 1.86 -1.20
N ASP A 101 12.79 2.32 -0.37
CA ASP A 101 12.81 2.09 1.06
C ASP A 101 11.38 1.93 1.64
N PRO A 102 10.76 0.79 1.40
CA PRO A 102 9.38 0.56 1.86
C PRO A 102 9.26 0.55 3.39
N LYS A 103 10.30 0.12 4.11
CA LYS A 103 10.30 0.12 5.57
C LYS A 103 10.21 1.54 6.12
N LEU A 104 11.07 2.45 5.68
CA LEU A 104 11.05 3.85 6.09
C LEU A 104 9.70 4.51 5.77
N MET A 105 9.18 4.26 4.56
CA MET A 105 7.89 4.78 4.14
C MET A 105 6.76 4.31 5.05
N THR A 106 6.67 3.03 5.35
CA THR A 106 5.61 2.49 6.23
C THR A 106 5.78 2.91 7.70
N GLU A 107 6.97 3.29 8.13
CA GLU A 107 7.22 3.82 9.46
C GLU A 107 6.85 5.30 9.61
N GLU A 108 7.03 6.11 8.57
CA GLU A 108 6.96 7.57 8.68
C GLU A 108 5.93 8.24 7.76
N ASP A 109 5.52 7.63 6.66
CA ASP A 109 4.52 8.18 5.76
C ASP A 109 3.12 7.66 6.08
N GLN A 110 2.16 8.58 6.32
CA GLN A 110 0.81 8.18 6.73
C GLN A 110 0.09 7.36 5.65
N CYS A 111 0.23 7.71 4.38
CA CYS A 111 -0.40 6.96 3.29
C CYS A 111 0.15 5.54 3.20
N ALA A 112 1.46 5.36 3.34
CA ALA A 112 2.08 4.04 3.35
C ALA A 112 1.67 3.21 4.57
N LYS A 113 1.53 3.83 5.74
CA LYS A 113 0.97 3.18 6.95
C LYS A 113 -0.45 2.70 6.71
N ASP A 114 -1.29 3.54 6.13
CA ASP A 114 -2.69 3.22 5.86
C ASP A 114 -2.82 2.07 4.84
N LEU A 115 -1.95 2.05 3.83
CA LEU A 115 -1.87 0.95 2.87
C LEU A 115 -1.45 -0.36 3.54
N LEU A 116 -0.50 -0.33 4.45
CA LEU A 116 -0.07 -1.51 5.20
C LEU A 116 -1.23 -2.11 6.00
N VAL A 117 -2.03 -1.28 6.65
CA VAL A 117 -3.24 -1.69 7.38
C VAL A 117 -4.29 -2.25 6.42
N GLU A 118 -4.55 -1.57 5.31
CA GLU A 118 -5.53 -2.00 4.31
C GLU A 118 -5.19 -3.37 3.71
N PHE A 119 -3.91 -3.66 3.53
CA PHE A 119 -3.41 -4.94 3.01
C PHE A 119 -2.98 -5.93 4.11
N ASN A 120 -3.64 -5.85 5.26
CA ASN A 120 -3.52 -6.81 6.37
C ASN A 120 -2.10 -6.97 6.94
N GLY A 121 -1.31 -5.90 6.92
CA GLY A 121 0.06 -5.91 7.44
C GLY A 121 1.08 -6.61 6.55
N ALA A 122 0.73 -6.89 5.28
CA ALA A 122 1.65 -7.46 4.31
C ALA A 122 2.74 -6.45 3.94
N SER A 123 3.90 -6.55 4.57
CA SER A 123 5.03 -5.65 4.36
C SER A 123 5.65 -5.85 2.99
N MET A 124 5.94 -4.74 2.30
CA MET A 124 6.72 -4.75 1.08
C MET A 124 8.20 -4.95 1.43
N ALA A 125 8.82 -5.97 0.84
CA ALA A 125 10.24 -6.23 1.02
C ALA A 125 11.09 -5.26 0.19
N ASN A 126 12.25 -4.85 0.75
CA ASN A 126 13.24 -4.09 -0.02
C ASN A 126 13.87 -4.98 -1.07
N GLN A 127 13.77 -4.58 -2.33
CA GLN A 127 14.35 -5.31 -3.47
C GLN A 127 15.81 -4.90 -3.78
N ASN A 128 16.38 -3.99 -2.99
CA ASN A 128 17.73 -3.47 -3.16
C ASN A 128 17.99 -2.88 -4.56
N LEU A 129 17.01 -2.19 -5.10
CA LEU A 129 17.09 -1.55 -6.39
C LEU A 129 17.85 -0.22 -6.28
N THR A 130 18.50 0.15 -7.38
CA THR A 130 19.09 1.48 -7.52
C THR A 130 18.02 2.53 -7.84
N GLU A 131 18.34 3.79 -7.65
CA GLU A 131 17.45 4.90 -8.00
C GLU A 131 17.11 4.90 -9.50
N GLU A 132 18.05 4.57 -10.37
CA GLU A 132 17.83 4.41 -11.81
C GLU A 132 16.84 3.28 -12.11
N GLN A 133 16.98 2.15 -11.44
CA GLN A 133 16.05 1.02 -11.60
C GLN A 133 14.65 1.37 -11.11
N ALA A 134 14.53 2.06 -9.99
CA ALA A 134 13.24 2.56 -9.51
C ALA A 134 12.63 3.56 -10.51
N ARG A 135 13.44 4.40 -11.15
CA ARG A 135 12.99 5.32 -12.19
C ARG A 135 12.50 4.61 -13.43
N ASP A 136 13.16 3.52 -13.83
CA ASP A 136 12.71 2.65 -14.94
C ASP A 136 11.33 2.03 -14.63
N ILE A 137 11.12 1.55 -13.42
CA ILE A 137 9.83 1.01 -12.97
C ILE A 137 8.75 2.11 -12.98
N LEU A 138 9.09 3.31 -12.54
CA LEU A 138 8.18 4.46 -12.60
C LEU A 138 7.75 4.75 -14.05
N GLU A 139 8.66 4.71 -14.99
CA GLU A 139 8.35 4.91 -16.41
C GLU A 139 7.40 3.83 -16.93
N TYR A 140 7.63 2.58 -16.53
CA TYR A 140 6.70 1.49 -16.83
C TYR A 140 5.29 1.77 -16.25
N PHE A 141 5.20 2.29 -15.03
CA PHE A 141 3.91 2.65 -14.42
C PHE A 141 3.17 3.74 -15.18
N ARG A 142 3.86 4.62 -15.88
CA ARG A 142 3.24 5.63 -16.75
C ARG A 142 2.42 5.01 -17.88
N THR A 143 2.71 3.77 -18.26
CA THR A 143 1.97 3.01 -19.28
C THR A 143 0.76 2.26 -18.73
N LEU A 144 0.66 2.11 -17.42
CA LEU A 144 -0.41 1.37 -16.76
C LEU A 144 -1.60 2.29 -16.44
N LYS A 145 -2.56 2.33 -17.35
CA LYS A 145 -3.76 3.19 -17.26
C LYS A 145 -5.04 2.36 -17.22
#